data_0ac3141c356aef692e826183f81266ad
#
_entry.id   0ac3141c356aef692e826183f81266ad
#
_cell.length_a   1.000
_cell.length_b   1.000
_cell.length_c   1.000
_cell.angle_alpha   90.00
_cell.angle_beta   90.00
_cell.angle_gamma   90.00
#
_symmetry.space_group_name_H-M   'P 1'
#
loop_
_entity.id
_entity.type
_entity.pdbx_description
1 polymer ?
#
loop_
_entity_poly.entity_id
_entity_poly.type
_entity_poly.pdbx_seq_one_letter_code
_entity_poly.pdbx_strand_id
1 'polypeptide(L)'
;MSYTTLLIITMNETRLNKDFVLRKVCGLNVVLPTGTNVKDFGGALNLNDTAALIYEQLQAGMTDEETAAALVAAYDITPETALADVQETIESLREAGVMA
;
A
#
# COMPACT_ATOMS: atom_id res chain seq x y z
N MET A 1 24.13 -5.91 -18.54
CA MET A 1 23.83 -6.40 -17.20
C MET A 1 23.37 -5.30 -16.28
N SER A 2 24.11 -4.22 -16.16
CA SER A 2 23.71 -3.10 -15.32
C SER A 2 22.37 -2.49 -15.72
N TYR A 3 22.10 -2.46 -16.96
CA TYR A 3 20.82 -1.95 -17.46
C TYR A 3 19.64 -2.70 -16.93
N THR A 4 19.70 -4.04 -16.95
CA THR A 4 18.60 -4.89 -16.50
C THR A 4 18.29 -4.62 -15.04
N THR A 5 19.34 -4.50 -14.23
CA THR A 5 19.17 -4.19 -12.81
C THR A 5 18.53 -2.83 -12.61
N LEU A 6 18.98 -1.84 -13.36
CA LEU A 6 18.43 -0.49 -13.28
C LEU A 6 16.97 -0.44 -13.66
N LEU A 7 16.61 -1.14 -14.75
CA LEU A 7 15.22 -1.19 -15.20
C LEU A 7 14.32 -1.86 -14.18
N ILE A 8 14.79 -2.92 -13.56
CA ILE A 8 14.02 -3.63 -12.52
C ILE A 8 13.76 -2.69 -11.35
N ILE A 9 14.76 -1.95 -10.92
CA ILE A 9 14.61 -1.00 -9.82
C ILE A 9 13.58 0.07 -10.18
N THR A 10 13.65 0.59 -11.40
CA THR A 10 12.71 1.59 -11.87
C THR A 10 11.28 1.06 -11.94
N MET A 11 11.12 -0.19 -12.38
CA MET A 11 9.80 -0.81 -12.51
C MET A 11 9.17 -1.13 -11.16
N ASN A 12 9.98 -1.21 -10.10
CA ASN A 12 9.50 -1.51 -8.76
C ASN A 12 9.31 -0.25 -7.91
N GLU A 13 9.20 0.90 -8.53
CA GLU A 13 8.90 2.12 -7.81
C GLU A 13 7.51 2.05 -7.20
N THR A 14 7.38 2.58 -6.00
CA THR A 14 6.10 2.60 -5.32
C THR A 14 5.15 3.58 -6.00
N ARG A 15 3.85 3.22 -6.04
CA ARG A 15 2.79 4.09 -6.51
C ARG A 15 2.21 4.93 -5.38
N LEU A 16 2.65 4.68 -4.16
CA LEU A 16 2.16 5.41 -2.98
C LEU A 16 2.77 6.79 -2.91
N ASN A 17 2.01 7.71 -2.35
CA ASN A 17 2.47 9.07 -2.11
C ASN A 17 3.51 9.05 -0.98
N LYS A 18 4.69 9.56 -1.27
CA LYS A 18 5.81 9.57 -0.32
C LYS A 18 5.60 10.50 0.87
N ASP A 19 4.59 11.36 0.79
CA ASP A 19 4.28 12.28 1.87
C ASP A 19 3.46 11.62 2.99
N PHE A 20 3.25 10.32 2.90
CA PHE A 20 2.53 9.55 3.90
C PHE A 20 3.35 8.36 4.36
N VAL A 21 3.13 7.94 5.59
CA VAL A 21 3.80 6.76 6.16
C VAL A 21 2.79 5.92 6.92
N LEU A 22 3.02 4.60 6.91
CA LEU A 22 2.22 3.66 7.69
C LEU A 22 2.92 3.43 9.03
N ARG A 23 2.18 3.56 10.12
CA ARG A 23 2.70 3.34 11.46
C ARG A 23 1.72 2.50 12.27
N LYS A 24 2.26 1.74 13.20
CA LYS A 24 1.43 0.99 14.15
C LYS A 24 1.37 1.80 15.44
N VAL A 25 0.17 2.21 15.83
CA VAL A 25 -0.07 3.05 17.00
C VAL A 25 -1.13 2.40 17.85
N CYS A 26 -0.77 1.94 19.06
CA CYS A 26 -1.70 1.29 19.98
C CYS A 26 -2.44 0.12 19.33
N GLY A 27 -1.74 -0.67 18.53
CA GLY A 27 -2.32 -1.83 17.85
C GLY A 27 -3.09 -1.49 16.58
N LEU A 28 -3.20 -0.22 16.22
CA LEU A 28 -3.89 0.22 15.02
C LEU A 28 -2.91 0.51 13.89
N ASN A 29 -3.29 0.16 12.68
CA ASN A 29 -2.51 0.49 11.49
C ASN A 29 -2.97 1.85 10.99
N VAL A 30 -2.07 2.83 11.02
CA VAL A 30 -2.43 4.22 10.76
C VAL A 30 -1.53 4.79 9.67
N VAL A 31 -2.14 5.38 8.65
CA VAL A 31 -1.42 6.13 7.63
C VAL A 31 -1.46 7.60 8.02
N LEU A 32 -0.28 8.20 8.14
CA LEU A 32 -0.13 9.57 8.61
C LEU A 32 0.65 10.39 7.57
N PRO A 33 0.27 11.66 7.40
CA PRO A 33 1.09 12.55 6.57
C PRO A 33 2.40 12.87 7.28
N THR A 34 3.43 13.18 6.47
CA THR A 34 4.74 13.58 6.98
C THR A 34 4.92 15.08 6.80
N GLY A 35 5.80 15.66 7.60
CA GLY A 35 6.18 17.05 7.45
C GLY A 35 5.01 18.02 7.58
N THR A 36 4.91 18.94 6.65
CA THR A 36 3.93 20.02 6.69
C THR A 36 2.51 19.59 6.34
N ASN A 37 2.35 18.41 5.80
CA ASN A 37 1.03 17.93 5.36
C ASN A 37 0.12 17.55 6.52
N VAL A 38 0.67 17.47 7.73
CA VAL A 38 -0.10 17.06 8.91
C VAL A 38 -1.33 17.94 9.12
N LYS A 39 -1.22 19.23 8.86
CA LYS A 39 -2.32 20.17 9.09
C LYS A 39 -3.42 20.04 8.04
N ASP A 40 -3.06 19.67 6.82
CA ASP A 40 -3.99 19.65 5.71
C ASP A 40 -4.72 18.32 5.55
N PHE A 41 -4.15 17.27 6.13
CA PHE A 41 -4.73 15.93 5.98
C PHE A 41 -6.03 15.77 6.74
N GLY A 42 -6.18 16.44 7.85
CA GLY A 42 -7.40 16.38 8.65
C GLY A 42 -7.49 15.16 9.55
N GLY A 43 -6.42 14.38 9.67
CA GLY A 43 -6.39 13.22 10.56
C GLY A 43 -5.63 12.04 9.99
N ALA A 44 -5.76 10.92 10.67
CA ALA A 44 -5.10 9.68 10.29
C ALA A 44 -6.07 8.76 9.57
N LEU A 45 -5.57 8.00 8.62
CA LEU A 45 -6.35 6.97 7.93
C LEU A 45 -6.08 5.63 8.60
N ASN A 46 -7.10 5.01 9.16
CA ASN A 46 -7.00 3.70 9.79
C ASN A 46 -7.16 2.59 8.76
N LEU A 47 -6.24 1.63 8.78
CA LEU A 47 -6.31 0.46 7.91
C LEU A 47 -6.47 -0.80 8.75
N ASN A 48 -7.33 -1.71 8.31
CA ASN A 48 -7.37 -3.03 8.92
C ASN A 48 -6.11 -3.80 8.51
N ASP A 49 -5.90 -4.99 9.09
CA ASP A 49 -4.67 -5.73 8.87
C ASP A 49 -4.48 -6.11 7.39
N THR A 50 -5.55 -6.47 6.71
CA THR A 50 -5.50 -6.81 5.29
C THR A 50 -5.07 -5.60 4.46
N ALA A 51 -5.68 -4.45 4.70
CA ALA A 51 -5.34 -3.23 3.98
C ALA A 51 -3.92 -2.77 4.29
N ALA A 52 -3.46 -2.97 5.53
CA ALA A 52 -2.09 -2.65 5.90
C ALA A 52 -1.09 -3.53 5.14
N LEU A 53 -1.37 -4.81 5.00
CA LEU A 53 -0.52 -5.70 4.22
C LEU A 53 -0.48 -5.25 2.76
N ILE A 54 -1.63 -4.89 2.20
CA ILE A 54 -1.71 -4.38 0.83
C ILE A 54 -0.85 -3.12 0.70
N TYR A 55 -0.99 -2.19 1.64
CA TYR A 55 -0.20 -0.95 1.64
C TYR A 55 1.30 -1.26 1.63
N GLU A 56 1.74 -2.17 2.49
CA GLU A 56 3.16 -2.55 2.57
C GLU A 56 3.67 -3.15 1.27
N GLN A 57 2.88 -4.00 0.62
CA GLN A 57 3.25 -4.59 -0.66
C GLN A 57 3.35 -3.54 -1.75
N LEU A 58 2.39 -2.63 -1.81
CA LEU A 58 2.42 -1.54 -2.77
C LEU A 58 3.60 -0.61 -2.52
N GLN A 59 3.93 -0.37 -1.26
CA GLN A 59 5.08 0.44 -0.90
C GLN A 59 6.38 -0.19 -1.39
N ALA A 60 6.45 -1.51 -1.38
CA ALA A 60 7.60 -2.25 -1.87
C ALA A 60 7.65 -2.33 -3.41
N GLY A 61 6.67 -1.77 -4.10
CA GLY A 61 6.65 -1.75 -5.56
C GLY A 61 6.04 -2.99 -6.20
N MET A 62 5.32 -3.80 -5.42
CA MET A 62 4.70 -5.01 -5.94
C MET A 62 3.52 -4.70 -6.85
N THR A 63 3.29 -5.57 -7.82
CA THR A 63 2.12 -5.45 -8.69
C THR A 63 0.84 -5.84 -7.95
N ASP A 64 -0.30 -5.56 -8.56
CA ASP A 64 -1.58 -5.96 -7.97
C ASP A 64 -1.66 -7.47 -7.80
N GLU A 65 -1.18 -8.23 -8.79
CA GLU A 65 -1.17 -9.69 -8.76
C GLU A 65 -0.24 -10.21 -7.67
N GLU A 66 0.94 -9.62 -7.53
CA GLU A 66 1.88 -10.00 -6.47
C GLU A 66 1.31 -9.69 -5.09
N THR A 67 0.64 -8.56 -4.96
CA THR A 67 -0.01 -8.16 -3.72
C THR A 67 -1.13 -9.14 -3.38
N ALA A 68 -1.94 -9.52 -4.36
CA ALA A 68 -2.99 -10.51 -4.17
C ALA A 68 -2.40 -11.87 -3.74
N ALA A 69 -1.29 -12.28 -4.33
CA ALA A 69 -0.61 -13.52 -3.96
C ALA A 69 -0.14 -13.47 -2.50
N ALA A 70 0.33 -12.33 -2.04
CA ALA A 70 0.73 -12.16 -0.64
C ALA A 70 -0.47 -12.32 0.30
N LEU A 71 -1.65 -11.85 -0.09
CA LEU A 71 -2.85 -12.04 0.71
C LEU A 71 -3.27 -13.50 0.76
N VAL A 72 -3.19 -14.21 -0.35
CA VAL A 72 -3.51 -15.64 -0.39
C VAL A 72 -2.57 -16.41 0.53
N ALA A 73 -1.29 -16.04 0.55
CA ALA A 73 -0.30 -16.68 1.41
C ALA A 73 -0.53 -16.39 2.90
N ALA A 74 -1.02 -15.21 3.23
CA ALA A 74 -1.21 -14.78 4.62
C ALA A 74 -2.58 -15.18 5.19
N TYR A 75 -3.58 -15.28 4.33
CA TYR A 75 -4.96 -15.56 4.73
C TYR A 75 -5.52 -16.69 3.88
N ASP A 76 -6.52 -17.36 4.41
CA ASP A 76 -7.15 -18.49 3.70
C ASP A 76 -8.28 -17.96 2.81
N ILE A 77 -7.90 -17.31 1.72
CA ILE A 77 -8.86 -16.73 0.76
C ILE A 77 -8.50 -17.14 -0.65
N THR A 78 -9.47 -17.04 -1.56
CA THR A 78 -9.25 -17.37 -2.97
C THR A 78 -8.47 -16.25 -3.66
N PRO A 79 -7.78 -16.56 -4.76
CA PRO A 79 -7.11 -15.52 -5.55
C PRO A 79 -8.05 -14.44 -6.06
N GLU A 80 -9.28 -14.79 -6.42
CA GLU A 80 -10.27 -13.83 -6.89
C GLU A 80 -10.65 -12.84 -5.78
N THR A 81 -10.88 -13.36 -4.59
CA THR A 81 -11.20 -12.51 -3.43
C THR A 81 -10.01 -11.61 -3.10
N ALA A 82 -8.80 -12.16 -3.13
CA ALA A 82 -7.59 -11.40 -2.84
C ALA A 82 -7.44 -10.23 -3.81
N LEU A 83 -7.62 -10.49 -5.10
CA LEU A 83 -7.47 -9.43 -6.11
C LEU A 83 -8.55 -8.37 -5.95
N ALA A 84 -9.78 -8.77 -5.65
CA ALA A 84 -10.86 -7.82 -5.38
C ALA A 84 -10.54 -6.93 -4.19
N ASP A 85 -9.99 -7.51 -3.12
CA ASP A 85 -9.60 -6.76 -1.94
C ASP A 85 -8.48 -5.77 -2.25
N VAL A 86 -7.51 -6.18 -3.07
CA VAL A 86 -6.43 -5.29 -3.50
C VAL A 86 -7.00 -4.10 -4.27
N GLN A 87 -7.88 -4.36 -5.22
CA GLN A 87 -8.46 -3.30 -6.05
C GLN A 87 -9.30 -2.34 -5.22
N GLU A 88 -10.09 -2.85 -4.30
CA GLU A 88 -10.91 -2.03 -3.42
C GLU A 88 -10.04 -1.16 -2.51
N THR A 89 -8.97 -1.74 -1.96
CA THR A 89 -8.04 -1.00 -1.12
C THR A 89 -7.34 0.10 -1.90
N ILE A 90 -6.89 -0.20 -3.12
CA ILE A 90 -6.26 0.79 -4.00
C ILE A 90 -7.21 1.95 -4.24
N GLU A 91 -8.48 1.67 -4.51
CA GLU A 91 -9.46 2.71 -4.74
C GLU A 91 -9.62 3.61 -3.50
N SER A 92 -9.70 2.99 -2.32
CA SER A 92 -9.81 3.73 -1.06
C SER A 92 -8.58 4.60 -0.81
N LEU A 93 -7.39 4.06 -1.07
CA LEU A 93 -6.14 4.82 -0.89
C LEU A 93 -6.06 5.99 -1.86
N ARG A 94 -6.53 5.79 -3.09
CA ARG A 94 -6.55 6.84 -4.09
C ARG A 94 -7.51 7.95 -3.69
N GLU A 95 -8.69 7.60 -3.22
CA GLU A 95 -9.68 8.57 -2.75
C GLU A 95 -9.18 9.36 -1.55
N ALA A 96 -8.39 8.74 -0.70
CA ALA A 96 -7.81 9.40 0.46
C ALA A 96 -6.59 10.26 0.13
N GLY A 97 -6.13 10.25 -1.13
CA GLY A 97 -4.96 11.03 -1.54
C GLY A 97 -3.63 10.40 -1.18
N VAL A 98 -3.64 9.17 -0.71
CA VAL A 98 -2.44 8.45 -0.28
C VAL A 98 -1.76 7.77 -1.46
N MET A 99 -2.46 7.57 -2.54
CA MET A 99 -1.97 6.91 -3.74
C MET A 99 -2.17 7.81 -4.94
N ALA A 100 -1.15 7.88 -5.76
CA ALA A 100 -1.17 8.69 -6.98
C ALA A 100 -2.14 8.13 -8.03
#